data_01df3511e9370a432d7cabf90d22a97f
#
_entry.id   01df3511e9370a432d7cabf90d22a97f
#
_cell.length_a   1.000
_cell.length_b   1.000
_cell.length_c   1.000
_cell.angle_alpha   90.00
_cell.angle_beta   90.00
_cell.angle_gamma   90.00
#
_symmetry.space_group_name_H-M   'P 1'
#
loop_
_entity.id
_entity.type
_entity.pdbx_description
1 polymer ?
#
loop_
_entity_poly.entity_id
_entity_poly.type
_entity_poly.pdbx_seq_one_letter_code
_entity_poly.pdbx_strand_id
1 'polypeptide(L)'
;MIKCAYLINRVPTMSVEAFVDHHRNTHAPLFTSIPEAARYVRRYTVSHPVPAPNYPLPAYDGLTEIWFDSWEDHDAFFASQNYLEKVKPDESTFIDFPTVGIMVTEERIVI
;
A
#
# COMPACT_ATOMS: atom_id res chain seq x y z
N MET A 1 -10.09 -3.90 -14.86
CA MET A 1 -9.33 -3.23 -13.79
C MET A 1 -8.78 -4.26 -12.82
N ILE A 2 -7.55 -4.13 -12.43
CA ILE A 2 -6.92 -5.00 -11.45
C ILE A 2 -6.69 -4.27 -10.13
N LYS A 3 -6.74 -5.00 -9.02
CA LYS A 3 -6.46 -4.46 -7.70
C LYS A 3 -5.32 -5.24 -7.07
N CYS A 4 -4.26 -4.52 -6.66
CA CYS A 4 -3.16 -5.07 -5.92
C CYS A 4 -3.39 -4.83 -4.43
N ALA A 5 -3.45 -5.89 -3.62
CA ALA A 5 -3.60 -5.80 -2.18
C ALA A 5 -2.30 -6.23 -1.51
N TYR A 6 -1.77 -5.35 -0.68
CA TYR A 6 -0.55 -5.59 0.10
C TYR A 6 -0.89 -5.57 1.57
N LEU A 7 -0.72 -6.71 2.23
CA LEU A 7 -0.89 -6.87 3.67
C LEU A 7 0.48 -6.69 4.31
N ILE A 8 0.65 -5.65 5.11
CA ILE A 8 1.98 -5.22 5.56
C ILE A 8 2.09 -5.17 7.08
N ASN A 9 3.28 -5.46 7.56
CA ASN A 9 3.67 -5.31 8.96
C ASN A 9 4.75 -4.25 9.09
N ARG A 10 4.77 -3.58 10.24
CA ARG A 10 5.81 -2.61 10.58
C ARG A 10 7.16 -3.29 10.77
N VAL A 11 8.23 -2.53 10.53
CA VAL A 11 9.57 -2.96 10.93
C VAL A 11 9.63 -3.14 12.46
N PRO A 12 10.43 -4.09 12.99
CA PRO A 12 10.42 -4.43 14.43
C PRO A 12 10.75 -3.28 15.38
N THR A 13 11.46 -2.27 14.89
CA THR A 13 11.89 -1.11 15.70
C THR A 13 10.83 -0.01 15.80
N MET A 14 9.70 -0.15 15.12
CA MET A 14 8.66 0.87 15.02
C MET A 14 7.43 0.47 15.84
N SER A 15 6.84 1.42 16.58
CA SER A 15 5.55 1.21 17.25
C SER A 15 4.41 1.18 16.23
N VAL A 16 3.25 0.63 16.63
CA VAL A 16 2.05 0.63 15.80
C VAL A 16 1.66 2.07 15.45
N GLU A 17 1.66 2.97 16.43
CA GLU A 17 1.29 4.38 16.23
C GLU A 17 2.23 5.06 15.24
N ALA A 18 3.52 4.85 15.35
CA ALA A 18 4.51 5.41 14.43
C ALA A 18 4.34 4.86 13.01
N PHE A 19 4.03 3.57 12.88
CA PHE A 19 3.76 2.93 11.60
C PHE A 19 2.52 3.54 10.92
N VAL A 20 1.43 3.66 11.65
CA VAL A 20 0.18 4.24 11.13
C VAL A 20 0.40 5.69 10.69
N ASP A 21 1.07 6.48 11.53
CA ASP A 21 1.40 7.87 11.21
C ASP A 21 2.25 7.98 9.95
N HIS A 22 3.32 7.18 9.85
CA HIS A 22 4.20 7.19 8.68
C HIS A 22 3.46 6.79 7.40
N HIS A 23 2.66 5.72 7.48
CA HIS A 23 1.92 5.21 6.34
C HIS A 23 0.92 6.24 5.81
N ARG A 24 0.16 6.88 6.71
CA ARG A 24 -0.88 7.86 6.34
C ARG A 24 -0.33 9.22 5.96
N ASN A 25 0.63 9.73 6.73
CA ASN A 25 0.99 11.14 6.70
C ASN A 25 2.33 11.41 6.01
N THR A 26 3.12 10.38 5.75
CA THR A 26 4.40 10.48 5.05
C THR A 26 4.40 9.70 3.75
N HIS A 27 4.16 8.39 3.82
CA HIS A 27 4.27 7.52 2.63
C HIS A 27 3.14 7.76 1.62
N ALA A 28 1.89 7.81 2.06
CA ALA A 28 0.77 8.01 1.15
C ALA A 28 0.84 9.34 0.40
N PRO A 29 1.13 10.48 1.05
CA PRO A 29 1.35 11.74 0.32
C PRO A 29 2.53 11.69 -0.64
N LEU A 30 3.61 11.01 -0.27
CA LEU A 30 4.77 10.83 -1.13
C LEU A 30 4.40 10.04 -2.39
N PHE A 31 3.67 8.93 -2.24
CA PHE A 31 3.17 8.11 -3.35
C PHE A 31 2.33 8.95 -4.33
N THR A 32 1.42 9.77 -3.82
CA THR A 32 0.53 10.58 -4.65
C THR A 32 1.21 11.82 -5.24
N SER A 33 2.39 12.20 -4.74
CA SER A 33 3.12 13.38 -5.19
C SER A 33 3.77 13.24 -6.57
N ILE A 34 4.03 12.01 -7.01
CA ILE A 34 4.65 11.78 -8.32
C ILE A 34 3.60 11.82 -9.43
N PRO A 35 3.93 12.40 -10.61
CA PRO A 35 2.93 12.52 -11.69
C PRO A 35 2.42 11.19 -12.20
N GLU A 36 3.20 10.13 -12.12
CA GLU A 36 2.80 8.79 -12.54
C GLU A 36 1.63 8.23 -11.72
N ALA A 37 1.46 8.67 -10.47
CA ALA A 37 0.33 8.27 -9.66
C ALA A 37 -0.99 8.71 -10.29
N ALA A 38 -1.12 9.98 -10.65
CA ALA A 38 -2.31 10.49 -11.33
C ALA A 38 -2.50 9.87 -12.71
N ARG A 39 -1.40 9.54 -13.41
CA ARG A 39 -1.46 8.99 -14.75
C ARG A 39 -1.93 7.53 -14.79
N TYR A 40 -1.41 6.69 -13.89
CA TYR A 40 -1.58 5.24 -13.97
C TYR A 40 -2.46 4.64 -12.87
N VAL A 41 -2.51 5.25 -11.68
CA VAL A 41 -3.27 4.71 -10.55
C VAL A 41 -4.68 5.26 -10.58
N ARG A 42 -5.69 4.35 -10.53
CA ARG A 42 -7.10 4.75 -10.57
C ARG A 42 -7.67 4.96 -9.18
N ARG A 43 -7.17 4.22 -8.20
CA ARG A 43 -7.55 4.36 -6.80
C ARG A 43 -6.41 3.87 -5.93
N TYR A 44 -6.23 4.49 -4.78
CA TYR A 44 -5.22 4.10 -3.80
C TYR A 44 -5.79 4.30 -2.41
N THR A 45 -5.81 3.22 -1.61
CA THR A 45 -6.32 3.27 -0.25
C THR A 45 -5.31 2.66 0.72
N VAL A 46 -5.26 3.22 1.92
CA VAL A 46 -4.52 2.65 3.04
C VAL A 46 -5.49 2.42 4.19
N SER A 47 -5.41 1.26 4.82
CA SER A 47 -6.31 0.85 5.89
C SER A 47 -5.51 0.30 7.06
N HIS A 48 -5.99 0.55 8.26
CA HIS A 48 -5.35 0.08 9.48
C HIS A 48 -6.38 -0.55 10.39
N PRO A 49 -6.00 -1.60 11.16
CA PRO A 49 -6.93 -2.24 12.08
C PRO A 49 -7.50 -1.28 13.11
N VAL A 50 -8.74 -1.50 13.47
CA VAL A 50 -9.41 -0.84 14.58
C VAL A 50 -9.82 -1.88 15.61
N PRO A 51 -10.10 -1.50 16.88
CA PRO A 51 -10.66 -2.43 17.85
C PRO A 51 -11.93 -3.09 17.29
N ALA A 52 -11.96 -4.41 17.31
CA ALA A 52 -13.05 -5.19 16.73
C ALA A 52 -13.46 -6.33 17.70
N PRO A 53 -14.36 -6.06 18.66
CA PRO A 53 -14.83 -7.09 19.60
C PRO A 53 -15.40 -8.28 18.84
N ASN A 54 -15.09 -9.49 19.32
CA ASN A 54 -15.53 -10.76 18.74
C ASN A 54 -14.90 -11.13 17.38
N TYR A 55 -13.93 -10.35 16.91
CA TYR A 55 -13.13 -10.71 15.74
C TYR A 55 -11.73 -11.16 16.18
N PRO A 56 -11.05 -12.00 15.39
CA PRO A 56 -9.66 -12.35 15.67
C PRO A 56 -8.78 -11.11 15.69
N LEU A 57 -7.68 -11.18 16.46
CA LEU A 57 -6.64 -10.15 16.38
C LEU A 57 -6.07 -10.09 14.96
N PRO A 58 -5.77 -8.89 14.43
CA PRO A 58 -5.25 -8.77 13.08
C PRO A 58 -3.86 -9.40 12.97
N ALA A 59 -3.61 -10.09 11.85
CA ALA A 59 -2.31 -10.67 11.54
C ALA A 59 -1.34 -9.66 10.92
N TYR A 60 -1.85 -8.49 10.52
CA TYR A 60 -1.08 -7.45 9.84
C TYR A 60 -1.36 -6.08 10.47
N ASP A 61 -0.42 -5.16 10.29
CA ASP A 61 -0.53 -3.80 10.81
C ASP A 61 -1.22 -2.84 9.83
N GLY A 62 -1.27 -3.19 8.55
CA GLY A 62 -1.90 -2.35 7.55
C GLY A 62 -2.23 -3.07 6.26
N LEU A 63 -3.08 -2.42 5.46
CA LEU A 63 -3.49 -2.89 4.15
C LEU A 63 -3.36 -1.73 3.17
N THR A 64 -2.63 -1.95 2.10
CA THR A 64 -2.54 -1.03 0.97
C THR A 64 -3.24 -1.67 -0.23
N GLU A 65 -4.15 -0.93 -0.85
CA GLU A 65 -4.83 -1.38 -2.06
C GLU A 65 -4.64 -0.36 -3.17
N ILE A 66 -4.25 -0.85 -4.35
CA ILE A 66 -3.95 0.01 -5.50
C ILE A 66 -4.65 -0.57 -6.73
N TRP A 67 -5.44 0.26 -7.41
CA TRP A 67 -6.18 -0.14 -8.61
C TRP A 67 -5.52 0.43 -9.86
N PHE A 68 -5.36 -0.41 -10.88
CA PHE A 68 -4.86 -0.06 -12.21
C PHE A 68 -5.86 -0.52 -13.27
N ASP A 69 -5.96 0.21 -14.38
CA ASP A 69 -6.79 -0.20 -15.50
C ASP A 69 -6.26 -1.46 -16.20
N SER A 70 -4.94 -1.64 -16.20
CA SER A 70 -4.29 -2.74 -16.92
C SER A 70 -2.96 -3.10 -16.27
N TRP A 71 -2.44 -4.28 -16.63
CA TRP A 71 -1.07 -4.68 -16.26
C TRP A 71 -0.03 -3.76 -16.87
N GLU A 72 -0.28 -3.23 -18.05
CA GLU A 72 0.61 -2.26 -18.70
C GLU A 72 0.78 -1.01 -17.85
N ASP A 73 -0.31 -0.47 -17.31
CA ASP A 73 -0.27 0.70 -16.42
C ASP A 73 0.41 0.38 -15.09
N HIS A 74 0.14 -0.80 -14.52
CA HIS A 74 0.82 -1.29 -13.33
C HIS A 74 2.34 -1.32 -13.53
N ASP A 75 2.79 -1.94 -14.61
CA ASP A 75 4.22 -2.07 -14.90
C ASP A 75 4.87 -0.73 -15.17
N ALA A 76 4.19 0.16 -15.90
CA ALA A 76 4.68 1.51 -16.17
C ALA A 76 4.84 2.33 -14.89
N PHE A 77 3.89 2.23 -13.95
CA PHE A 77 3.97 2.91 -12.67
C PHE A 77 5.17 2.43 -11.85
N PHE A 78 5.29 1.13 -11.62
CA PHE A 78 6.32 0.58 -10.76
C PHE A 78 7.73 0.61 -11.38
N ALA A 79 7.84 0.71 -12.70
CA ALA A 79 9.12 0.87 -13.39
C ALA A 79 9.50 2.34 -13.58
N SER A 80 8.64 3.30 -13.22
CA SER A 80 8.93 4.72 -13.42
C SER A 80 10.10 5.17 -12.54
N GLN A 81 10.89 6.10 -13.07
CA GLN A 81 12.04 6.66 -12.36
C GLN A 81 11.60 7.35 -11.06
N ASN A 82 10.49 8.10 -11.11
CA ASN A 82 9.99 8.79 -9.92
C ASN A 82 9.57 7.83 -8.81
N TYR A 83 8.90 6.72 -9.15
CA TYR A 83 8.58 5.70 -8.15
C TYR A 83 9.86 5.10 -7.54
N LEU A 84 10.79 4.67 -8.40
CA LEU A 84 12.01 3.99 -7.97
C LEU A 84 12.94 4.88 -7.13
N GLU A 85 12.99 6.17 -7.44
CA GLU A 85 13.89 7.10 -6.75
C GLU A 85 13.27 7.81 -5.56
N LYS A 86 11.94 8.07 -5.59
CA LYS A 86 11.27 8.91 -4.59
C LYS A 86 10.37 8.12 -3.65
N VAL A 87 9.66 7.10 -4.14
CA VAL A 87 8.65 6.38 -3.36
C VAL A 87 9.22 5.08 -2.77
N LYS A 88 9.83 4.26 -3.61
CA LYS A 88 10.32 2.95 -3.21
C LYS A 88 11.30 2.98 -2.03
N PRO A 89 12.27 3.90 -1.96
CA PRO A 89 13.19 3.95 -0.81
C PRO A 89 12.49 4.16 0.52
N ASP A 90 11.36 4.85 0.54
CA ASP A 90 10.60 5.07 1.78
C ASP A 90 9.94 3.80 2.29
N GLU A 91 9.58 2.88 1.40
CA GLU A 91 8.92 1.62 1.78
C GLU A 91 9.74 0.82 2.78
N SER A 92 11.04 0.72 2.57
CA SER A 92 11.93 -0.05 3.44
C SER A 92 12.13 0.58 4.83
N THR A 93 11.75 1.85 5.01
CA THR A 93 11.88 2.52 6.31
C THR A 93 10.79 2.11 7.30
N PHE A 94 9.66 1.58 6.83
CA PHE A 94 8.54 1.23 7.72
C PHE A 94 7.93 -0.16 7.48
N ILE A 95 8.15 -0.78 6.31
CA ILE A 95 7.59 -2.09 5.96
C ILE A 95 8.60 -3.21 6.20
N ASP A 96 8.16 -4.25 6.91
CA ASP A 96 8.91 -5.50 7.06
C ASP A 96 8.63 -6.40 5.83
N PHE A 97 9.45 -6.28 4.80
CA PHE A 97 9.24 -6.97 3.53
C PHE A 97 9.14 -8.49 3.63
N PRO A 98 9.92 -9.20 4.47
CA PRO A 98 9.80 -10.65 4.58
C PRO A 98 8.40 -11.15 4.97
N THR A 99 7.57 -10.30 5.60
CA THR A 99 6.24 -10.68 6.07
C THR A 99 5.11 -10.14 5.20
N VAL A 100 5.40 -9.45 4.09
CA VAL A 100 4.37 -8.89 3.21
C VAL A 100 3.54 -10.01 2.56
N GLY A 101 2.21 -9.89 2.69
CA GLY A 101 1.28 -10.70 1.91
C GLY A 101 0.82 -9.92 0.69
N ILE A 102 0.79 -10.58 -0.48
CA ILE A 102 0.39 -9.92 -1.73
C ILE A 102 -0.66 -10.76 -2.42
N MET A 103 -1.72 -10.09 -2.87
CA MET A 103 -2.73 -10.71 -3.72
C MET A 103 -3.15 -9.72 -4.79
N VAL A 104 -3.15 -10.16 -6.05
CA VAL A 104 -3.69 -9.36 -7.15
C VAL A 104 -5.03 -9.96 -7.55
N THR A 105 -6.04 -9.12 -7.62
CA THR A 105 -7.41 -9.55 -7.83
C THR A 105 -8.09 -8.74 -8.94
N GLU A 106 -9.12 -9.33 -9.52
CA GLU A 106 -10.12 -8.62 -10.28
C GLU A 106 -11.31 -8.38 -9.34
N GLU A 107 -11.57 -7.13 -9.00
CA GLU A 107 -12.61 -6.79 -8.04
C GLU A 107 -13.99 -6.85 -8.70
N ARG A 108 -14.94 -7.48 -8.01
CA ARG A 108 -16.34 -7.51 -8.42
C ARG A 108 -17.20 -6.89 -7.34
N ILE A 109 -17.90 -5.81 -7.70
CA ILE A 109 -18.87 -5.18 -6.79
C ILE A 109 -20.15 -6.02 -6.81
N VAL A 110 -20.51 -6.56 -5.66
CA VAL A 110 -21.66 -7.46 -5.51
C VAL A 110 -22.91 -6.71 -5.07
N ILE A 111 -22.73 -5.61 -4.34
CA ILE A 111 -23.85 -4.80 -3.86
C ILE A 111 -23.53 -3.32 -3.90
#